data_003b7b0fd46ff9112e483a2c97def402
#
_entry.id   003b7b0fd46ff9112e483a2c97def402
#
_cell.length_a   1.000
_cell.length_b   1.000
_cell.length_c   1.000
_cell.angle_alpha   90.00
_cell.angle_beta   90.00
_cell.angle_gamma   90.00
#
_symmetry.space_group_name_H-M   'P 1'
#
loop_
_entity.id
_entity.type
_entity.pdbx_description
1 polymer ?
#
loop_
_entity_poly.entity_id
_entity_poly.type
_entity_poly.pdbx_seq_one_letter_code
_entity_poly.pdbx_strand_id
1 'polypeptide(L)'
;MHTSKKLALLLFATLLSAPLAAKELLNSSYDIARELFAEINPLFIAHWQQQSGETLTINQSHGGSSRQAQAILQGLRADVVTFNQSTDIDVLHQRGNLLPANWRERLANNASPYYSTMAFLVRKGNPKQISSWQDLAKPGVGLVFPNPKTSGNARYTYLGAYGDALQRFDNDDAKARNWVKTFLANVVVFDTGGRGATTSFVDRGLGDVLITFESEVNGIIKQYPDQQFERVVPPTNVLAEFPVAWIDRNIQRNGTEKQAKAYLEFLYSKAAQQVLARHFYRVHDADVVAATAAQFPATKLFKVEEVFSSWDAVQSNHFASGGVLDQLLAEGKR
;
A
#
# COMPACT_ATOMS: atom_id res chain seq x y z
N MET A 1 45.73 -65.40 41.68
CA MET A 1 44.37 -65.12 41.19
C MET A 1 44.17 -63.62 41.19
N HIS A 2 44.34 -62.98 40.09
CA HIS A 2 44.13 -61.53 39.92
C HIS A 2 42.92 -61.29 39.06
N THR A 3 41.86 -60.75 39.59
CA THR A 3 40.63 -60.36 38.89
C THR A 3 40.73 -58.88 38.53
N SER A 4 40.94 -58.62 37.24
CA SER A 4 40.92 -57.28 36.64
C SER A 4 39.46 -56.83 36.42
N LYS A 5 39.02 -55.81 37.16
CA LYS A 5 37.75 -55.12 36.90
C LYS A 5 37.94 -54.11 35.76
N LYS A 6 37.33 -54.37 34.63
CA LYS A 6 37.24 -53.38 33.52
C LYS A 6 36.14 -52.40 33.86
N LEU A 7 36.53 -51.14 34.08
CA LEU A 7 35.59 -49.98 34.21
C LEU A 7 35.25 -49.44 32.83
N ALA A 8 34.02 -49.61 32.40
CA ALA A 8 33.51 -49.04 31.15
C ALA A 8 33.05 -47.59 31.41
N LEU A 9 33.78 -46.63 30.84
CA LEU A 9 33.44 -45.21 30.89
C LEU A 9 32.43 -44.93 29.77
N LEU A 10 31.14 -44.73 30.09
CA LEU A 10 30.13 -44.23 29.16
C LEU A 10 30.31 -42.71 29.01
N LEU A 11 30.82 -42.27 27.86
CA LEU A 11 30.84 -40.87 27.47
C LEU A 11 29.42 -40.47 27.02
N PHE A 12 28.71 -39.75 27.87
CA PHE A 12 27.47 -39.07 27.49
C PHE A 12 27.83 -37.80 26.71
N ALA A 13 27.77 -37.85 25.38
CA ALA A 13 27.89 -36.66 24.53
C ALA A 13 26.60 -35.84 24.64
N THR A 14 26.59 -34.87 25.53
CA THR A 14 25.55 -33.82 25.53
C THR A 14 25.77 -32.94 24.31
N LEU A 15 24.96 -33.16 23.28
CA LEU A 15 24.79 -32.23 22.17
C LEU A 15 24.25 -30.91 22.73
N LEU A 16 25.10 -29.94 23.04
CA LEU A 16 24.72 -28.58 23.27
C LEU A 16 24.16 -28.05 21.94
N SER A 17 22.83 -28.05 21.77
CA SER A 17 22.18 -27.29 20.75
C SER A 17 22.41 -25.81 21.04
N ALA A 18 23.37 -25.19 20.36
CA ALA A 18 23.51 -23.75 20.40
C ALA A 18 22.16 -23.11 19.96
N PRO A 19 21.64 -22.14 20.69
CA PRO A 19 20.43 -21.45 20.26
C PRO A 19 20.68 -20.89 18.87
N LEU A 20 19.89 -21.34 17.90
CA LEU A 20 19.92 -20.78 16.54
C LEU A 20 19.55 -19.29 16.70
N ALA A 21 20.47 -18.40 16.34
CA ALA A 21 20.20 -16.97 16.42
C ALA A 21 18.92 -16.66 15.63
N ALA A 22 18.01 -15.90 16.24
CA ALA A 22 16.78 -15.50 15.59
C ALA A 22 17.08 -14.82 14.26
N LYS A 23 16.43 -15.27 13.18
CA LYS A 23 16.52 -14.59 11.90
C LYS A 23 15.75 -13.27 11.98
N GLU A 24 16.26 -12.26 11.31
CA GLU A 24 15.62 -10.96 11.21
C GLU A 24 15.19 -10.68 9.78
N LEU A 25 13.95 -10.29 9.59
CA LEU A 25 13.41 -9.75 8.33
C LEU A 25 13.20 -8.25 8.48
N LEU A 26 13.56 -7.48 7.47
CA LEU A 26 13.14 -6.08 7.35
C LEU A 26 12.08 -5.96 6.26
N ASN A 27 10.85 -5.58 6.65
CA ASN A 27 9.79 -5.17 5.74
C ASN A 27 9.78 -3.65 5.57
N SER A 28 9.99 -3.17 4.36
CA SER A 28 9.81 -1.77 4.00
C SER A 28 8.41 -1.56 3.43
N SER A 29 7.62 -0.72 4.10
CA SER A 29 6.19 -0.57 3.85
C SER A 29 5.76 0.89 3.68
N TYR A 30 4.57 1.11 3.13
CA TYR A 30 3.96 2.44 3.05
C TYR A 30 3.49 2.93 4.43
N ASP A 31 3.31 4.26 4.58
CA ASP A 31 3.17 4.95 5.87
C ASP A 31 1.92 4.56 6.67
N ILE A 32 0.79 4.38 6.00
CA ILE A 32 -0.50 4.07 6.65
C ILE A 32 -0.70 2.58 6.98
N ALA A 33 0.25 1.70 6.60
CA ALA A 33 0.18 0.26 6.90
C ALA A 33 0.75 -0.13 8.28
N ARG A 34 1.17 0.82 9.08
CA ARG A 34 1.83 0.55 10.36
C ARG A 34 1.00 -0.33 11.30
N GLU A 35 -0.25 0.04 11.50
CA GLU A 35 -1.17 -0.68 12.38
C GLU A 35 -1.54 -2.06 11.82
N LEU A 36 -1.69 -2.16 10.49
CA LEU A 36 -1.93 -3.43 9.80
C LEU A 36 -0.82 -4.44 10.06
N PHE A 37 0.43 -4.06 9.83
CA PHE A 37 1.56 -4.97 10.02
C PHE A 37 1.90 -5.21 11.48
N ALA A 38 1.53 -4.31 12.39
CA ALA A 38 1.60 -4.58 13.84
C ALA A 38 0.68 -5.75 14.24
N GLU A 39 -0.43 -5.98 13.53
CA GLU A 39 -1.32 -7.12 13.77
C GLU A 39 -0.92 -8.36 12.96
N ILE A 40 -0.46 -8.23 11.72
CA ILE A 40 -0.07 -9.35 10.85
C ILE A 40 1.22 -10.04 11.34
N ASN A 41 2.24 -9.26 11.72
CA ASN A 41 3.56 -9.81 12.03
C ASN A 41 3.56 -10.83 13.16
N PRO A 42 2.88 -10.62 14.30
CA PRO A 42 2.80 -11.63 15.34
C PRO A 42 2.14 -12.93 14.86
N LEU A 43 1.14 -12.86 14.00
CA LEU A 43 0.47 -14.04 13.44
C LEU A 43 1.42 -14.84 12.55
N PHE A 44 2.16 -14.17 11.69
CA PHE A 44 3.15 -14.83 10.85
C PHE A 44 4.30 -15.42 11.69
N ILE A 45 4.82 -14.70 12.67
CA ILE A 45 5.88 -15.21 13.55
C ILE A 45 5.44 -16.49 14.25
N ALA A 46 4.22 -16.53 14.80
CA ALA A 46 3.66 -17.72 15.43
C ALA A 46 3.49 -18.88 14.43
N HIS A 47 2.98 -18.59 13.25
CA HIS A 47 2.83 -19.55 12.16
C HIS A 47 4.19 -20.13 11.72
N TRP A 48 5.18 -19.28 11.52
CA TRP A 48 6.55 -19.67 11.15
C TRP A 48 7.19 -20.57 12.22
N GLN A 49 7.05 -20.18 13.49
CA GLN A 49 7.54 -20.98 14.63
C GLN A 49 6.92 -22.38 14.68
N GLN A 50 5.60 -22.48 14.41
CA GLN A 50 4.91 -23.77 14.39
C GLN A 50 5.38 -24.67 13.24
N GLN A 51 5.66 -24.09 12.06
CA GLN A 51 6.05 -24.86 10.88
C GLN A 51 7.53 -25.23 10.87
N SER A 52 8.40 -24.33 11.28
CA SER A 52 9.85 -24.48 11.11
C SER A 52 10.60 -24.75 12.42
N GLY A 53 10.01 -24.44 13.57
CA GLY A 53 10.69 -24.43 14.87
C GLY A 53 11.68 -23.25 15.03
N GLU A 54 11.78 -22.36 14.04
CA GLU A 54 12.72 -21.24 14.04
C GLU A 54 12.12 -19.99 14.66
N THR A 55 12.91 -19.24 15.42
CA THR A 55 12.54 -17.92 15.92
C THR A 55 12.81 -16.86 14.84
N LEU A 56 11.85 -15.97 14.64
CA LEU A 56 11.91 -14.89 13.66
C LEU A 56 11.55 -13.54 14.29
N THR A 57 12.30 -12.49 13.94
CA THR A 57 11.95 -11.09 14.22
C THR A 57 11.63 -10.39 12.92
N ILE A 58 10.55 -9.60 12.90
CA ILE A 58 10.18 -8.77 11.74
C ILE A 58 10.31 -7.30 12.14
N ASN A 59 11.29 -6.65 11.55
CA ASN A 59 11.50 -5.21 11.67
C ASN A 59 10.70 -4.49 10.58
N GLN A 60 10.24 -3.28 10.88
CA GLN A 60 9.41 -2.47 9.98
C GLN A 60 10.04 -1.12 9.70
N SER A 61 10.05 -0.73 8.42
CA SER A 61 10.33 0.65 8.00
C SER A 61 9.10 1.19 7.28
N HIS A 62 8.52 2.29 7.79
CA HIS A 62 7.30 2.89 7.24
C HIS A 62 7.56 4.30 6.72
N GLY A 63 7.08 4.58 5.50
CA GLY A 63 7.15 5.88 4.85
C GLY A 63 6.39 5.85 3.53
N GLY A 64 6.28 6.97 2.82
CA GLY A 64 5.71 6.93 1.47
C GLY A 64 6.45 5.94 0.58
N SER A 65 5.74 5.10 -0.20
CA SER A 65 6.34 4.01 -1.00
C SER A 65 7.52 4.46 -1.85
N SER A 66 7.38 5.60 -2.54
CA SER A 66 8.47 6.14 -3.37
C SER A 66 9.70 6.54 -2.55
N ARG A 67 9.51 7.05 -1.32
CA ARG A 67 10.61 7.37 -0.40
C ARG A 67 11.29 6.08 0.07
N GLN A 68 10.51 5.04 0.38
CA GLN A 68 11.04 3.74 0.77
C GLN A 68 11.84 3.09 -0.37
N ALA A 69 11.34 3.14 -1.61
CA ALA A 69 12.08 2.66 -2.77
C ALA A 69 13.43 3.40 -2.94
N GLN A 70 13.45 4.73 -2.78
CA GLN A 70 14.69 5.50 -2.82
C GLN A 70 15.65 5.12 -1.68
N ALA A 71 15.16 4.91 -0.45
CA ALA A 71 15.99 4.47 0.66
C ALA A 71 16.64 3.11 0.39
N ILE A 72 15.91 2.18 -0.25
CA ILE A 72 16.44 0.86 -0.65
C ILE A 72 17.53 1.03 -1.72
N LEU A 73 17.31 1.87 -2.72
CA LEU A 73 18.33 2.18 -3.74
C LEU A 73 19.58 2.84 -3.14
N GLN A 74 19.42 3.57 -2.03
CA GLN A 74 20.52 4.20 -1.27
C GLN A 74 21.15 3.28 -0.21
N GLY A 75 20.70 2.03 -0.10
CA GLY A 75 21.35 1.02 0.73
C GLY A 75 20.54 0.50 1.92
N LEU A 76 19.28 0.89 2.10
CA LEU A 76 18.40 0.22 3.07
C LEU A 76 18.21 -1.24 2.65
N ARG A 77 18.63 -2.16 3.52
CA ARG A 77 18.63 -3.59 3.23
C ARG A 77 17.31 -4.27 3.60
N ALA A 78 16.21 -3.78 3.05
CA ALA A 78 14.94 -4.44 3.21
C ALA A 78 14.94 -5.81 2.53
N ASP A 79 14.41 -6.83 3.21
CA ASP A 79 14.24 -8.18 2.66
C ASP A 79 13.01 -8.25 1.77
N VAL A 80 11.95 -7.58 2.20
CA VAL A 80 10.68 -7.50 1.48
C VAL A 80 10.18 -6.07 1.42
N VAL A 81 9.38 -5.80 0.41
CA VAL A 81 8.60 -4.57 0.28
C VAL A 81 7.12 -4.92 0.25
N THR A 82 6.31 -4.12 0.93
CA THR A 82 4.86 -4.13 0.89
C THR A 82 4.40 -2.72 0.58
N PHE A 83 4.27 -2.42 -0.71
CA PHE A 83 4.04 -1.05 -1.19
C PHE A 83 2.57 -0.83 -1.61
N ASN A 84 2.22 0.40 -1.88
CA ASN A 84 0.94 0.78 -2.44
C ASN A 84 1.05 1.26 -3.89
N GLN A 85 2.19 0.98 -4.55
CA GLN A 85 2.45 1.45 -5.91
C GLN A 85 3.42 0.50 -6.62
N SER A 86 3.01 -0.08 -7.74
CA SER A 86 3.83 -1.04 -8.49
C SER A 86 5.08 -0.40 -9.09
N THR A 87 4.99 0.83 -9.56
CA THR A 87 6.14 1.58 -10.12
C THR A 87 7.27 1.79 -9.10
N ASP A 88 6.95 1.80 -7.81
CA ASP A 88 7.95 1.92 -6.74
C ASP A 88 8.73 0.60 -6.54
N ILE A 89 8.17 -0.55 -6.95
CA ILE A 89 8.89 -1.82 -7.02
C ILE A 89 9.67 -1.92 -8.34
N ASP A 90 9.07 -1.48 -9.46
CA ASP A 90 9.74 -1.48 -10.77
C ASP A 90 11.06 -0.71 -10.76
N VAL A 91 11.12 0.42 -10.05
CA VAL A 91 12.34 1.21 -9.95
C VAL A 91 13.48 0.47 -9.22
N LEU A 92 13.17 -0.48 -8.32
CA LEU A 92 14.17 -1.33 -7.66
C LEU A 92 14.80 -2.30 -8.65
N HIS A 93 14.04 -2.77 -9.66
CA HIS A 93 14.59 -3.51 -10.79
C HIS A 93 15.37 -2.58 -11.72
N GLN A 94 14.73 -1.55 -12.24
CA GLN A 94 15.25 -0.71 -13.32
C GLN A 94 16.55 0.03 -12.95
N ARG A 95 16.66 0.51 -11.72
CA ARG A 95 17.81 1.30 -11.26
C ARG A 95 18.76 0.54 -10.36
N GLY A 96 18.25 -0.43 -9.62
CA GLY A 96 19.02 -1.16 -8.61
C GLY A 96 19.43 -2.56 -9.03
N ASN A 97 18.76 -3.14 -10.03
CA ASN A 97 18.88 -4.57 -10.37
C ASN A 97 18.79 -5.47 -9.11
N LEU A 98 17.87 -5.11 -8.19
CA LEU A 98 17.72 -5.75 -6.87
C LEU A 98 16.80 -6.96 -6.89
N LEU A 99 15.89 -7.01 -7.88
CA LEU A 99 14.94 -8.09 -8.15
C LEU A 99 14.69 -8.17 -9.67
N PRO A 100 14.19 -9.28 -10.23
CA PRO A 100 13.94 -9.41 -11.66
C PRO A 100 12.69 -8.65 -12.13
N ALA A 101 12.61 -8.40 -13.44
CA ALA A 101 11.52 -7.67 -14.08
C ALA A 101 10.14 -8.34 -13.87
N ASN A 102 10.11 -9.67 -13.84
CA ASN A 102 8.88 -10.46 -13.70
C ASN A 102 8.44 -10.69 -12.23
N TRP A 103 8.81 -9.80 -11.32
CA TRP A 103 8.47 -9.91 -9.90
C TRP A 103 6.96 -10.05 -9.64
N ARG A 104 6.11 -9.45 -10.51
CA ARG A 104 4.64 -9.51 -10.41
C ARG A 104 4.06 -10.91 -10.62
N GLU A 105 4.77 -11.77 -11.38
CA GLU A 105 4.33 -13.12 -11.71
C GLU A 105 4.62 -14.14 -10.61
N ARG A 106 5.35 -13.73 -9.57
CA ARG A 106 5.82 -14.63 -8.50
C ARG A 106 4.75 -14.99 -7.49
N LEU A 107 3.72 -14.17 -7.35
CA LEU A 107 2.61 -14.34 -6.44
C LEU A 107 1.29 -14.05 -7.15
N ALA A 108 0.19 -14.57 -6.62
CA ALA A 108 -1.12 -14.38 -7.20
C ALA A 108 -1.53 -12.90 -7.30
N ASN A 109 -2.48 -12.58 -8.18
CA ASN A 109 -3.04 -11.25 -8.34
C ASN A 109 -1.99 -10.16 -8.60
N ASN A 110 -1.06 -10.38 -9.53
CA ASN A 110 0.06 -9.46 -9.81
C ASN A 110 0.90 -9.14 -8.56
N ALA A 111 1.12 -10.16 -7.71
CA ALA A 111 1.76 -10.02 -6.41
C ALA A 111 1.06 -9.00 -5.47
N SER A 112 -0.26 -8.86 -5.58
CA SER A 112 -1.08 -7.98 -4.74
C SER A 112 -2.04 -8.80 -3.88
N PRO A 113 -1.68 -9.12 -2.62
CA PRO A 113 -2.49 -9.94 -1.73
C PRO A 113 -3.78 -9.25 -1.30
N TYR A 114 -3.88 -7.96 -1.45
CA TYR A 114 -5.05 -7.15 -1.12
C TYR A 114 -5.08 -5.89 -1.99
N TYR A 115 -6.22 -5.21 -2.00
CA TYR A 115 -6.42 -4.00 -2.79
C TYR A 115 -7.37 -3.03 -2.07
N SER A 116 -7.48 -1.84 -2.60
CA SER A 116 -8.44 -0.83 -2.17
C SER A 116 -8.93 -0.04 -3.39
N THR A 117 -9.62 1.02 -3.13
CA THR A 117 -9.98 2.04 -4.11
C THR A 117 -9.92 3.41 -3.44
N MET A 118 -10.17 4.49 -4.15
CA MET A 118 -10.24 5.81 -3.54
C MET A 118 -11.60 6.04 -2.90
N ALA A 119 -11.61 6.80 -1.82
CA ALA A 119 -12.83 7.28 -1.19
C ALA A 119 -12.65 8.72 -0.71
N PHE A 120 -13.76 9.37 -0.46
CA PHE A 120 -13.79 10.73 0.04
C PHE A 120 -14.29 10.71 1.49
N LEU A 121 -13.50 11.29 2.38
CA LEU A 121 -13.92 11.59 3.74
C LEU A 121 -14.45 13.02 3.74
N VAL A 122 -15.73 13.17 4.04
CA VAL A 122 -16.39 14.47 4.09
C VAL A 122 -16.81 14.82 5.51
N ARG A 123 -17.04 16.12 5.76
CA ARG A 123 -17.52 16.62 7.04
C ARG A 123 -18.92 16.10 7.31
N LYS A 124 -19.33 16.08 8.61
CA LYS A 124 -20.66 15.69 9.06
C LYS A 124 -21.76 16.33 8.22
N GLY A 125 -22.72 15.50 7.76
CA GLY A 125 -23.87 15.93 6.97
C GLY A 125 -23.53 16.28 5.52
N ASN A 126 -22.30 16.03 5.07
CA ASN A 126 -21.84 16.26 3.71
C ASN A 126 -22.30 17.64 3.15
N PRO A 127 -21.89 18.77 3.76
CA PRO A 127 -22.45 20.10 3.45
C PRO A 127 -22.17 20.57 2.01
N LYS A 128 -21.17 19.97 1.34
CA LYS A 128 -20.85 20.25 -0.07
C LYS A 128 -21.58 19.31 -1.06
N GLN A 129 -22.40 18.37 -0.55
CA GLN A 129 -23.16 17.41 -1.37
C GLN A 129 -22.24 16.64 -2.34
N ILE A 130 -21.14 16.11 -1.81
CA ILE A 130 -20.17 15.32 -2.58
C ILE A 130 -20.70 13.90 -2.76
N SER A 131 -20.81 13.43 -4.00
CA SER A 131 -21.29 12.09 -4.34
C SER A 131 -20.41 11.38 -5.40
N SER A 132 -19.62 12.14 -6.15
CA SER A 132 -18.83 11.66 -7.27
C SER A 132 -17.55 12.49 -7.44
N TRP A 133 -16.65 12.02 -8.30
CA TRP A 133 -15.46 12.79 -8.71
C TRP A 133 -15.84 14.16 -9.27
N GLN A 134 -16.94 14.23 -10.02
CA GLN A 134 -17.38 15.46 -10.66
C GLN A 134 -17.61 16.59 -9.66
N ASP A 135 -18.10 16.27 -8.48
CA ASP A 135 -18.42 17.26 -7.44
C ASP A 135 -17.17 17.93 -6.86
N LEU A 136 -16.02 17.27 -6.96
CA LEU A 136 -14.76 17.78 -6.44
C LEU A 136 -14.19 18.99 -7.21
N ALA A 137 -14.66 19.22 -8.42
CA ALA A 137 -14.29 20.40 -9.22
C ALA A 137 -15.29 21.57 -9.05
N LYS A 138 -16.31 21.46 -8.20
CA LYS A 138 -17.23 22.55 -7.92
C LYS A 138 -16.51 23.71 -7.23
N PRO A 139 -16.88 24.97 -7.55
CA PRO A 139 -16.33 26.13 -6.86
C PRO A 139 -16.55 26.07 -5.35
N GLY A 140 -15.54 26.41 -4.57
CA GLY A 140 -15.62 26.46 -3.10
C GLY A 140 -15.59 25.11 -2.40
N VAL A 141 -15.16 24.04 -3.08
CA VAL A 141 -14.85 22.75 -2.48
C VAL A 141 -13.34 22.68 -2.23
N GLY A 142 -12.94 22.66 -0.96
CA GLY A 142 -11.53 22.54 -0.56
C GLY A 142 -11.09 21.08 -0.47
N LEU A 143 -10.08 20.68 -1.24
CA LEU A 143 -9.57 19.31 -1.30
C LEU A 143 -8.25 19.17 -0.54
N VAL A 144 -8.10 18.04 0.14
CA VAL A 144 -6.86 17.63 0.82
C VAL A 144 -6.46 16.24 0.33
N PHE A 145 -5.25 16.09 -0.17
CA PHE A 145 -4.62 14.80 -0.46
C PHE A 145 -3.10 14.98 -0.64
N PRO A 146 -2.30 13.89 -0.60
CA PRO A 146 -0.86 13.99 -0.71
C PRO A 146 -0.40 14.45 -2.11
N ASN A 147 0.88 14.83 -2.23
CA ASN A 147 1.47 15.20 -3.51
C ASN A 147 1.72 13.96 -4.39
N PRO A 148 1.22 13.90 -5.63
CA PRO A 148 1.45 12.77 -6.53
C PRO A 148 2.92 12.52 -6.90
N LYS A 149 3.80 13.50 -6.71
CA LYS A 149 5.25 13.33 -6.92
C LYS A 149 5.92 12.52 -5.80
N THR A 150 5.30 12.41 -4.61
CA THR A 150 5.92 11.79 -3.43
C THR A 150 5.11 10.63 -2.84
N SER A 151 3.86 10.45 -3.27
CA SER A 151 2.92 9.50 -2.65
C SER A 151 2.17 8.67 -3.69
N GLY A 152 2.23 7.34 -3.55
CA GLY A 152 1.45 6.42 -4.36
C GLY A 152 -0.07 6.59 -4.17
N ASN A 153 -0.52 6.91 -2.94
CA ASN A 153 -1.91 7.27 -2.66
C ASN A 153 -2.38 8.41 -3.57
N ALA A 154 -1.60 9.46 -3.66
CA ALA A 154 -1.93 10.63 -4.46
C ALA A 154 -1.87 10.36 -5.96
N ARG A 155 -1.03 9.43 -6.43
CA ARG A 155 -1.05 8.98 -7.82
C ARG A 155 -2.38 8.31 -8.15
N TYR A 156 -2.88 7.44 -7.29
CA TYR A 156 -4.21 6.84 -7.46
C TYR A 156 -5.32 7.88 -7.36
N THR A 157 -5.22 8.87 -6.47
CA THR A 157 -6.18 10.00 -6.43
C THR A 157 -6.24 10.73 -7.76
N TYR A 158 -5.09 11.11 -8.31
CA TYR A 158 -5.00 11.79 -9.60
C TYR A 158 -5.52 10.92 -10.75
N LEU A 159 -5.12 9.65 -10.81
CA LEU A 159 -5.53 8.71 -11.86
C LEU A 159 -7.01 8.35 -11.77
N GLY A 160 -7.56 8.24 -10.55
CA GLY A 160 -8.98 8.03 -10.32
C GLY A 160 -9.81 9.19 -10.85
N ALA A 161 -9.40 10.42 -10.52
CA ALA A 161 -10.04 11.65 -11.01
C ALA A 161 -9.93 11.79 -12.53
N TYR A 162 -8.75 11.56 -13.09
CA TYR A 162 -8.51 11.67 -14.52
C TYR A 162 -9.23 10.57 -15.33
N GLY A 163 -9.19 9.33 -14.86
CA GLY A 163 -9.85 8.19 -15.50
C GLY A 163 -11.38 8.32 -15.49
N ASP A 164 -11.96 8.82 -14.38
CA ASP A 164 -13.39 9.16 -14.34
C ASP A 164 -13.71 10.28 -15.36
N ALA A 165 -12.88 11.30 -15.47
CA ALA A 165 -13.07 12.38 -16.43
C ALA A 165 -13.00 11.87 -17.88
N LEU A 166 -12.02 11.01 -18.22
CA LEU A 166 -11.94 10.40 -19.55
C LEU A 166 -13.21 9.61 -19.87
N GLN A 167 -13.71 8.79 -18.95
CA GLN A 167 -14.95 8.03 -19.17
C GLN A 167 -16.17 8.94 -19.36
N ARG A 168 -16.30 10.02 -18.59
CA ARG A 168 -17.39 10.99 -18.72
C ARG A 168 -17.35 11.79 -20.02
N PHE A 169 -16.18 12.00 -20.56
CA PHE A 169 -15.98 12.78 -21.79
C PHE A 169 -15.65 11.90 -23.01
N ASP A 170 -16.07 10.62 -22.99
CA ASP A 170 -15.88 9.70 -24.13
C ASP A 170 -14.42 9.64 -24.63
N ASN A 171 -13.46 9.63 -23.71
CA ASN A 171 -12.02 9.66 -23.93
C ASN A 171 -11.49 10.95 -24.63
N ASP A 172 -12.22 12.05 -24.56
CA ASP A 172 -11.72 13.37 -24.96
C ASP A 172 -10.71 13.89 -23.93
N ASP A 173 -9.42 13.70 -24.22
CA ASP A 173 -8.33 14.08 -23.31
C ASP A 173 -8.28 15.59 -23.04
N ALA A 174 -8.64 16.43 -24.00
CA ALA A 174 -8.63 17.88 -23.80
C ALA A 174 -9.69 18.31 -22.77
N LYS A 175 -10.89 17.74 -22.84
CA LYS A 175 -11.94 17.98 -21.85
C LYS A 175 -11.57 17.41 -20.49
N ALA A 176 -11.01 16.20 -20.45
CA ALA A 176 -10.56 15.58 -19.21
C ALA A 176 -9.48 16.44 -18.53
N ARG A 177 -8.46 16.89 -19.26
CA ARG A 177 -7.42 17.81 -18.77
C ARG A 177 -7.98 19.11 -18.18
N ASN A 178 -8.91 19.74 -18.89
CA ASN A 178 -9.53 20.98 -18.42
C ASN A 178 -10.30 20.77 -17.12
N TRP A 179 -11.01 19.66 -17.00
CA TRP A 179 -11.71 19.30 -15.76
C TRP A 179 -10.71 18.99 -14.63
N VAL A 180 -9.66 18.18 -14.88
CA VAL A 180 -8.62 17.85 -13.89
C VAL A 180 -7.87 19.10 -13.42
N LYS A 181 -7.65 20.08 -14.32
CA LYS A 181 -7.10 21.38 -13.93
C LYS A 181 -7.96 22.08 -12.87
N THR A 182 -9.29 22.10 -13.07
CA THR A 182 -10.24 22.67 -12.11
C THR A 182 -10.24 21.89 -10.78
N PHE A 183 -10.20 20.55 -10.86
CA PHE A 183 -10.07 19.69 -9.68
C PHE A 183 -8.80 20.01 -8.91
N LEU A 184 -7.65 20.13 -9.56
CA LEU A 184 -6.37 20.45 -8.92
C LEU A 184 -6.33 21.87 -8.34
N ALA A 185 -7.05 22.82 -8.94
CA ALA A 185 -7.15 24.19 -8.43
C ALA A 185 -7.91 24.28 -7.09
N ASN A 186 -8.76 23.29 -6.79
CA ASN A 186 -9.47 23.18 -5.52
C ASN A 186 -8.61 22.60 -4.37
N VAL A 187 -7.39 22.16 -4.63
CA VAL A 187 -6.52 21.58 -3.60
C VAL A 187 -5.97 22.68 -2.68
N VAL A 188 -6.34 22.62 -1.42
CA VAL A 188 -5.91 23.58 -0.40
C VAL A 188 -4.53 23.24 0.18
N VAL A 189 -4.16 21.95 0.17
CA VAL A 189 -2.85 21.49 0.61
C VAL A 189 -2.46 20.19 -0.05
N PHE A 190 -1.19 20.10 -0.46
CA PHE A 190 -0.52 18.87 -0.88
C PHE A 190 0.45 18.42 0.21
N ASP A 191 0.08 17.41 0.99
CA ASP A 191 0.97 16.83 1.99
C ASP A 191 2.01 15.88 1.37
N THR A 192 3.00 15.48 2.14
CA THR A 192 4.07 14.58 1.66
C THR A 192 3.66 13.11 1.58
N GLY A 193 2.58 12.71 2.30
CA GLY A 193 2.07 11.35 2.37
C GLY A 193 0.67 11.30 2.97
N GLY A 194 0.05 10.12 2.97
CA GLY A 194 -1.33 9.91 3.40
C GLY A 194 -1.57 10.37 4.84
N ARG A 195 -0.70 10.00 5.77
CA ARG A 195 -0.84 10.40 7.19
C ARG A 195 -0.74 11.92 7.39
N GLY A 196 0.08 12.61 6.62
CA GLY A 196 0.13 14.07 6.63
C GLY A 196 -1.19 14.69 6.18
N ALA A 197 -1.78 14.16 5.10
CA ALA A 197 -3.07 14.61 4.59
C ALA A 197 -4.19 14.38 5.62
N THR A 198 -4.20 13.22 6.30
CA THR A 198 -5.13 12.94 7.40
C THR A 198 -4.98 13.96 8.53
N THR A 199 -3.76 14.26 8.98
CA THR A 199 -3.51 15.31 9.99
C THR A 199 -3.99 16.68 9.53
N SER A 200 -3.72 17.07 8.29
CA SER A 200 -4.20 18.34 7.74
C SER A 200 -5.71 18.46 7.73
N PHE A 201 -6.41 17.38 7.34
CA PHE A 201 -7.86 17.36 7.30
C PHE A 201 -8.48 17.23 8.70
N VAL A 202 -8.08 16.21 9.48
CA VAL A 202 -8.73 15.86 10.76
C VAL A 202 -8.33 16.83 11.86
N ASP A 203 -7.02 16.98 12.11
CA ASP A 203 -6.51 17.70 13.28
C ASP A 203 -6.46 19.22 13.05
N ARG A 204 -6.12 19.65 11.83
CA ARG A 204 -6.02 21.06 11.47
C ARG A 204 -7.28 21.65 10.86
N GLY A 205 -8.29 20.80 10.55
CA GLY A 205 -9.57 21.23 10.00
C GLY A 205 -9.52 21.80 8.59
N LEU A 206 -8.47 21.51 7.80
CA LEU A 206 -8.29 22.03 6.45
C LEU A 206 -9.18 21.32 5.44
N GLY A 207 -9.75 22.07 4.51
CA GLY A 207 -10.57 21.55 3.41
C GLY A 207 -11.92 20.97 3.80
N ASP A 208 -12.68 20.64 2.79
CA ASP A 208 -14.02 20.03 2.90
C ASP A 208 -13.97 18.52 2.68
N VAL A 209 -13.00 18.04 1.89
CA VAL A 209 -12.87 16.66 1.45
C VAL A 209 -11.43 16.19 1.57
N LEU A 210 -11.21 15.11 2.30
CA LEU A 210 -9.96 14.34 2.22
C LEU A 210 -10.16 13.20 1.22
N ILE A 211 -9.25 13.10 0.24
CA ILE A 211 -9.26 12.00 -0.74
C ILE A 211 -8.13 11.05 -0.38
N THR A 212 -8.48 9.82 -0.05
CA THR A 212 -7.51 8.77 0.30
C THR A 212 -8.06 7.39 -0.01
N PHE A 213 -7.34 6.31 0.33
CA PHE A 213 -7.86 4.96 0.16
C PHE A 213 -9.12 4.71 1.00
N GLU A 214 -10.04 3.93 0.46
CA GLU A 214 -11.26 3.52 1.17
C GLU A 214 -10.93 2.88 2.53
N SER A 215 -9.85 2.10 2.61
CA SER A 215 -9.37 1.50 3.85
C SER A 215 -9.01 2.54 4.90
N GLU A 216 -8.35 3.63 4.50
CA GLU A 216 -7.99 4.71 5.41
C GLU A 216 -9.19 5.54 5.83
N VAL A 217 -10.11 5.86 4.91
CA VAL A 217 -11.36 6.56 5.23
C VAL A 217 -12.14 5.82 6.32
N ASN A 218 -12.30 4.50 6.17
CA ASN A 218 -12.97 3.67 7.18
C ASN A 218 -12.22 3.65 8.52
N GLY A 219 -10.89 3.57 8.47
CA GLY A 219 -10.02 3.64 9.66
C GLY A 219 -10.19 4.96 10.41
N ILE A 220 -10.20 6.09 9.70
CA ILE A 220 -10.39 7.42 10.26
C ILE A 220 -11.78 7.55 10.92
N ILE A 221 -12.84 7.12 10.24
CA ILE A 221 -14.20 7.15 10.82
C ILE A 221 -14.26 6.35 12.13
N LYS A 222 -13.64 5.18 12.15
CA LYS A 222 -13.55 4.33 13.35
C LYS A 222 -12.74 4.98 14.48
N GLN A 223 -11.64 5.67 14.13
CA GLN A 223 -10.74 6.30 15.09
C GLN A 223 -11.29 7.59 15.68
N TYR A 224 -12.10 8.34 14.91
CA TYR A 224 -12.63 9.64 15.29
C TYR A 224 -14.18 9.68 15.27
N PRO A 225 -14.86 8.85 16.10
CA PRO A 225 -16.32 8.73 16.07
C PRO A 225 -17.05 10.03 16.40
N ASP A 226 -16.45 10.88 17.23
CA ASP A 226 -17.05 12.15 17.65
C ASP A 226 -17.07 13.20 16.52
N GLN A 227 -16.19 13.08 15.52
CA GLN A 227 -16.15 13.98 14.36
C GLN A 227 -17.30 13.74 13.39
N GLN A 228 -17.92 12.57 13.46
CA GLN A 228 -19.04 12.18 12.60
C GLN A 228 -18.76 12.39 11.10
N PHE A 229 -17.55 12.10 10.67
CA PHE A 229 -17.19 12.10 9.26
C PHE A 229 -18.03 11.09 8.49
N GLU A 230 -18.28 11.39 7.22
CA GLU A 230 -18.99 10.49 6.32
C GLU A 230 -18.09 10.03 5.18
N ARG A 231 -18.28 8.77 4.78
CA ARG A 231 -17.58 8.17 3.63
C ARG A 231 -18.44 8.30 2.38
N VAL A 232 -17.80 8.77 1.30
CA VAL A 232 -18.35 8.73 -0.06
C VAL A 232 -17.43 7.88 -0.91
N VAL A 233 -17.95 6.81 -1.52
CA VAL A 233 -17.25 6.02 -2.54
C VAL A 233 -17.85 6.37 -3.89
N PRO A 234 -17.09 6.97 -4.81
CA PRO A 234 -17.62 7.35 -6.10
C PRO A 234 -18.03 6.13 -6.93
N PRO A 235 -19.05 6.25 -7.80
CA PRO A 235 -19.60 5.11 -8.56
C PRO A 235 -18.61 4.52 -9.57
N THR A 236 -17.68 5.31 -10.09
CA THR A 236 -16.56 4.88 -10.94
C THR A 236 -15.24 5.20 -10.23
N ASN A 237 -14.32 4.24 -10.22
CA ASN A 237 -13.13 4.38 -9.40
C ASN A 237 -11.94 3.56 -9.93
N VAL A 238 -10.75 3.88 -9.48
CA VAL A 238 -9.54 3.16 -9.83
C VAL A 238 -9.30 1.98 -8.89
N LEU A 239 -8.90 0.83 -9.44
CA LEU A 239 -8.38 -0.29 -8.67
C LEU A 239 -6.99 0.08 -8.13
N ALA A 240 -6.86 0.17 -6.81
CA ALA A 240 -5.59 0.41 -6.13
C ALA A 240 -5.03 -0.91 -5.60
N GLU A 241 -4.10 -1.49 -6.32
CA GLU A 241 -3.38 -2.70 -5.91
C GLU A 241 -2.29 -2.37 -4.89
N PHE A 242 -2.08 -3.28 -3.93
CA PHE A 242 -1.02 -3.17 -2.93
C PHE A 242 0.02 -4.28 -3.17
N PRO A 243 0.97 -4.03 -4.07
CA PRO A 243 1.91 -5.04 -4.49
C PRO A 243 2.99 -5.30 -3.43
N VAL A 244 3.45 -6.54 -3.41
CA VAL A 244 4.51 -7.01 -2.53
C VAL A 244 5.60 -7.72 -3.32
N ALA A 245 6.85 -7.64 -2.85
CA ALA A 245 7.95 -8.36 -3.46
C ALA A 245 9.05 -8.65 -2.44
N TRP A 246 9.73 -9.78 -2.58
CA TRP A 246 11.01 -9.99 -1.92
C TRP A 246 12.13 -9.41 -2.79
N ILE A 247 13.17 -8.89 -2.12
CA ILE A 247 14.31 -8.27 -2.78
C ILE A 247 15.44 -9.30 -2.86
N ASP A 248 15.58 -9.95 -4.02
CA ASP A 248 16.45 -11.11 -4.23
C ASP A 248 17.88 -10.89 -3.73
N ARG A 249 18.45 -9.74 -4.09
CA ARG A 249 19.83 -9.42 -3.70
C ARG A 249 20.00 -9.30 -2.20
N ASN A 250 19.00 -8.78 -1.49
CA ASN A 250 19.05 -8.60 -0.05
C ASN A 250 18.81 -9.91 0.68
N ILE A 251 17.76 -10.68 0.30
CA ILE A 251 17.44 -11.95 0.96
C ILE A 251 18.56 -12.99 0.80
N GLN A 252 19.23 -13.00 -0.37
CA GLN A 252 20.43 -13.85 -0.59
C GLN A 252 21.57 -13.45 0.35
N ARG A 253 21.84 -12.15 0.45
CA ARG A 253 22.89 -11.61 1.32
C ARG A 253 22.60 -11.84 2.80
N ASN A 254 21.36 -11.68 3.22
CA ASN A 254 20.92 -11.81 4.62
C ASN A 254 20.65 -13.28 5.00
N GLY A 255 20.57 -14.20 4.03
CA GLY A 255 20.20 -15.60 4.24
C GLY A 255 18.77 -15.77 4.73
N THR A 256 17.85 -14.90 4.31
CA THR A 256 16.44 -14.81 4.74
C THR A 256 15.45 -15.26 3.67
N GLU A 257 15.92 -15.95 2.63
CA GLU A 257 15.09 -16.27 1.45
C GLU A 257 13.81 -17.04 1.80
N LYS A 258 13.93 -18.09 2.64
CA LYS A 258 12.78 -18.91 3.04
C LYS A 258 11.75 -18.09 3.82
N GLN A 259 12.23 -17.29 4.77
CA GLN A 259 11.40 -16.46 5.65
C GLN A 259 10.70 -15.36 4.85
N ALA A 260 11.41 -14.69 3.93
CA ALA A 260 10.87 -13.62 3.09
C ALA A 260 9.76 -14.12 2.16
N LYS A 261 9.97 -15.26 1.50
CA LYS A 261 8.95 -15.87 0.64
C LYS A 261 7.73 -16.30 1.44
N ALA A 262 7.92 -17.05 2.52
CA ALA A 262 6.84 -17.49 3.38
C ALA A 262 6.05 -16.32 3.99
N TYR A 263 6.72 -15.21 4.33
CA TYR A 263 6.04 -14.01 4.86
C TYR A 263 5.10 -13.40 3.83
N LEU A 264 5.52 -13.26 2.58
CA LEU A 264 4.66 -12.69 1.54
C LEU A 264 3.55 -13.66 1.11
N GLU A 265 3.83 -14.96 1.07
CA GLU A 265 2.81 -16.00 0.82
C GLU A 265 1.75 -16.04 1.93
N PHE A 266 2.15 -15.83 3.19
CA PHE A 266 1.24 -15.77 4.33
C PHE A 266 0.18 -14.67 4.18
N LEU A 267 0.47 -13.57 3.49
CA LEU A 267 -0.50 -12.50 3.25
C LEU A 267 -1.74 -12.96 2.44
N TYR A 268 -1.62 -14.08 1.72
CA TYR A 268 -2.73 -14.73 1.01
C TYR A 268 -3.48 -15.76 1.85
N SER A 269 -3.00 -16.09 3.05
CA SER A 269 -3.68 -17.01 3.95
C SER A 269 -5.00 -16.42 4.46
N LYS A 270 -5.97 -17.28 4.75
CA LYS A 270 -7.27 -16.85 5.31
C LYS A 270 -7.09 -16.01 6.58
N ALA A 271 -6.13 -16.38 7.44
CA ALA A 271 -5.83 -15.65 8.67
C ALA A 271 -5.38 -14.20 8.38
N ALA A 272 -4.44 -14.01 7.45
CA ALA A 272 -4.00 -12.68 7.04
C ALA A 272 -5.10 -11.90 6.31
N GLN A 273 -5.87 -12.56 5.42
CA GLN A 273 -6.99 -11.94 4.71
C GLN A 273 -8.08 -11.44 5.66
N GLN A 274 -8.33 -12.15 6.75
CA GLN A 274 -9.24 -11.69 7.81
C GLN A 274 -8.72 -10.43 8.52
N VAL A 275 -7.42 -10.35 8.80
CA VAL A 275 -6.81 -9.13 9.37
C VAL A 275 -6.91 -7.97 8.38
N LEU A 276 -6.55 -8.20 7.13
CA LEU A 276 -6.64 -7.21 6.06
C LEU A 276 -8.06 -6.63 5.94
N ALA A 277 -9.08 -7.48 5.96
CA ALA A 277 -10.47 -7.06 5.90
C ALA A 277 -10.90 -6.27 7.16
N ARG A 278 -10.41 -6.62 8.37
CA ARG A 278 -10.65 -5.82 9.59
C ARG A 278 -10.01 -4.43 9.53
N HIS A 279 -8.91 -4.29 8.78
CA HIS A 279 -8.28 -3.01 8.44
C HIS A 279 -8.86 -2.36 7.19
N PHE A 280 -10.05 -2.82 6.76
CA PHE A 280 -10.84 -2.28 5.66
C PHE A 280 -10.18 -2.37 4.27
N TYR A 281 -9.24 -3.30 4.08
CA TYR A 281 -8.76 -3.64 2.75
C TYR A 281 -9.70 -4.65 2.10
N ARG A 282 -9.85 -4.54 0.77
CA ARG A 282 -10.53 -5.52 -0.04
C ARG A 282 -9.58 -6.69 -0.29
N VAL A 283 -10.08 -7.91 -0.18
CA VAL A 283 -9.28 -9.14 -0.16
C VAL A 283 -9.74 -10.12 -1.23
N HIS A 284 -9.01 -11.23 -1.39
CA HIS A 284 -9.26 -12.22 -2.44
C HIS A 284 -9.83 -13.55 -1.93
N ASP A 285 -9.72 -13.85 -0.63
CA ASP A 285 -10.32 -15.05 -0.04
C ASP A 285 -11.85 -14.95 -0.10
N ALA A 286 -12.49 -15.90 -0.80
CA ALA A 286 -13.92 -15.87 -1.09
C ALA A 286 -14.81 -15.86 0.16
N ASP A 287 -14.42 -16.60 1.21
CA ASP A 287 -15.18 -16.65 2.45
C ASP A 287 -15.09 -15.32 3.20
N VAL A 288 -13.88 -14.71 3.21
CA VAL A 288 -13.68 -13.39 3.85
C VAL A 288 -14.41 -12.31 3.08
N VAL A 289 -14.36 -12.33 1.74
CA VAL A 289 -15.13 -11.41 0.89
C VAL A 289 -16.62 -11.50 1.20
N ALA A 290 -17.18 -12.72 1.24
CA ALA A 290 -18.60 -12.91 1.56
C ALA A 290 -18.96 -12.41 2.97
N ALA A 291 -18.12 -12.69 3.96
CA ALA A 291 -18.33 -12.28 5.35
C ALA A 291 -18.25 -10.76 5.57
N THR A 292 -17.54 -10.03 4.69
CA THR A 292 -17.29 -8.60 4.83
C THR A 292 -17.95 -7.73 3.76
N ALA A 293 -18.79 -8.32 2.90
CA ALA A 293 -19.42 -7.63 1.77
C ALA A 293 -20.16 -6.34 2.15
N ALA A 294 -20.80 -6.30 3.32
CA ALA A 294 -21.52 -5.13 3.82
C ALA A 294 -20.59 -3.92 4.12
N GLN A 295 -19.29 -4.14 4.29
CA GLN A 295 -18.31 -3.08 4.56
C GLN A 295 -17.92 -2.30 3.31
N PHE A 296 -18.09 -2.90 2.12
CA PHE A 296 -17.55 -2.40 0.86
C PHE A 296 -18.68 -2.08 -0.13
N PRO A 297 -19.03 -0.80 -0.32
CA PRO A 297 -20.00 -0.40 -1.33
C PRO A 297 -19.59 -0.87 -2.73
N ALA A 298 -20.57 -1.17 -3.54
CA ALA A 298 -20.34 -1.46 -4.94
C ALA A 298 -19.79 -0.22 -5.66
N THR A 299 -18.73 -0.39 -6.42
CA THR A 299 -18.14 0.66 -7.28
C THR A 299 -17.57 -0.02 -8.54
N LYS A 300 -17.69 0.65 -9.69
CA LYS A 300 -17.09 0.16 -10.93
C LYS A 300 -15.60 0.48 -10.92
N LEU A 301 -14.76 -0.53 -10.74
CA LEU A 301 -13.31 -0.37 -10.75
C LEU A 301 -12.75 -0.50 -12.17
N PHE A 302 -11.84 0.39 -12.53
CA PHE A 302 -10.99 0.27 -13.71
C PHE A 302 -9.53 0.09 -13.31
N LYS A 303 -8.79 -0.67 -14.09
CA LYS A 303 -7.33 -0.78 -13.94
C LYS A 303 -6.65 0.39 -14.63
N VAL A 304 -5.51 0.81 -14.12
CA VAL A 304 -4.71 1.88 -14.73
C VAL A 304 -4.34 1.53 -16.17
N GLU A 305 -3.99 0.28 -16.43
CA GLU A 305 -3.61 -0.21 -17.74
C GLU A 305 -4.77 -0.19 -18.76
N GLU A 306 -6.01 -0.31 -18.31
CA GLU A 306 -7.21 -0.25 -19.18
C GLU A 306 -7.48 1.18 -19.69
N VAL A 307 -7.13 2.20 -18.92
CA VAL A 307 -7.41 3.61 -19.23
C VAL A 307 -6.18 4.33 -19.76
N PHE A 308 -4.98 4.01 -19.23
CA PHE A 308 -3.74 4.74 -19.51
C PHE A 308 -2.67 3.89 -20.23
N SER A 309 -3.03 2.73 -20.74
CA SER A 309 -2.20 1.76 -21.46
C SER A 309 -1.21 1.01 -20.57
N SER A 310 -0.42 1.68 -19.74
CA SER A 310 0.54 1.04 -18.82
C SER A 310 0.97 1.99 -17.70
N TRP A 311 1.53 1.44 -16.64
CA TRP A 311 2.18 2.22 -15.58
C TRP A 311 3.41 3.00 -16.07
N ASP A 312 4.16 2.46 -17.03
CA ASP A 312 5.31 3.16 -17.63
C ASP A 312 4.84 4.38 -18.45
N ALA A 313 3.74 4.23 -19.20
CA ALA A 313 3.11 5.35 -19.90
C ALA A 313 2.62 6.43 -18.93
N VAL A 314 1.97 6.02 -17.83
CA VAL A 314 1.55 6.94 -16.76
C VAL A 314 2.74 7.67 -16.15
N GLN A 315 3.80 6.95 -15.82
CA GLN A 315 4.99 7.54 -15.22
C GLN A 315 5.64 8.57 -16.14
N SER A 316 5.81 8.23 -17.42
CA SER A 316 6.46 9.12 -18.40
C SER A 316 5.58 10.29 -18.82
N ASN A 317 4.28 10.09 -19.02
CA ASN A 317 3.39 11.12 -19.56
C ASN A 317 2.83 12.04 -18.47
N HIS A 318 2.52 11.50 -17.28
CA HIS A 318 1.83 12.27 -16.23
C HIS A 318 2.77 12.70 -15.11
N PHE A 319 3.67 11.83 -14.62
CA PHE A 319 4.44 12.09 -13.39
C PHE A 319 5.90 12.44 -13.59
N ALA A 320 6.46 12.27 -14.80
CA ALA A 320 7.79 12.76 -15.10
C ALA A 320 7.88 14.29 -14.99
N SER A 321 9.09 14.81 -14.87
CA SER A 321 9.31 16.28 -14.86
C SER A 321 8.80 16.89 -16.17
N GLY A 322 7.96 17.93 -16.07
CA GLY A 322 7.30 18.56 -17.21
C GLY A 322 6.11 17.76 -17.80
N GLY A 323 5.75 16.64 -17.17
CA GLY A 323 4.57 15.84 -17.56
C GLY A 323 3.24 16.57 -17.33
N VAL A 324 2.15 15.88 -17.68
CA VAL A 324 0.79 16.47 -17.65
C VAL A 324 0.44 17.07 -16.29
N LEU A 325 0.80 16.39 -15.20
CA LEU A 325 0.55 16.92 -13.84
C LEU A 325 1.22 18.28 -13.63
N ASP A 326 2.50 18.41 -14.00
CA ASP A 326 3.24 19.68 -13.84
C ASP A 326 2.63 20.80 -14.70
N GLN A 327 2.20 20.49 -15.92
CA GLN A 327 1.54 21.42 -16.81
C GLN A 327 0.23 21.94 -16.19
N LEU A 328 -0.63 21.02 -15.72
CA LEU A 328 -1.92 21.38 -15.11
C LEU A 328 -1.75 22.20 -13.82
N LEU A 329 -0.76 21.87 -12.98
CA LEU A 329 -0.44 22.64 -11.77
C LEU A 329 0.10 24.02 -12.08
N ALA A 330 0.88 24.20 -13.15
CA ALA A 330 1.39 25.50 -13.58
C ALA A 330 0.30 26.40 -14.16
N GLU A 331 -0.64 25.82 -14.91
CA GLU A 331 -1.80 26.52 -15.48
C GLU A 331 -2.83 26.94 -14.43
N GLY A 332 -3.00 26.16 -13.35
CA GLY A 332 -3.95 26.45 -12.27
C GLY A 332 -3.51 27.60 -11.34
N LYS A 333 -2.23 28.00 -11.40
CA LYS A 333 -1.67 29.12 -10.61
C LYS A 333 -1.78 30.48 -11.32
N ARG A 334 -2.23 30.51 -12.55
CA ARG A 334 -2.48 31.74 -13.34
C ARG A 334 -3.94 32.12 -13.26
#